data_ec7664cbd699c7fd9f54984fabeff687
#
_entry.id   ec7664cbd699c7fd9f54984fabeff687
#
_cell.length_a   1.000
_cell.length_b   1.000
_cell.length_c   1.000
_cell.angle_alpha   90.00
_cell.angle_beta   90.00
_cell.angle_gamma   90.00
#
_symmetry.space_group_name_H-M   'P 1'
#
loop_
_entity.id
_entity.type
_entity.pdbx_description
1 polymer ?
#
loop_
_entity_poly.entity_id
_entity_poly.type
_entity_poly.pdbx_seq_one_letter_code
_entity_poly.pdbx_strand_id
1 'polypeptide(L)'
;MKLIFTSLSIFFTITFQTLLADTKQAETGSVGATVSKNLTEELRVGKAIVETLCSACHGLDGVAASGGNSVIIPNLTAQHKDYLIAKLKDYKSNKIDHPQMSIIAQMLTDEEISAVSEWYSRIKIRIFDPNLILGKPSQ
;
A
#
# COMPACT_ATOMS: atom_id res chain seq x y z
N MET A 1 -52.63 9.70 -67.42
CA MET A 1 -51.56 8.84 -66.93
C MET A 1 -51.20 9.34 -65.54
N LYS A 2 -51.77 8.72 -64.49
CA LYS A 2 -51.66 9.16 -63.10
C LYS A 2 -50.83 8.14 -62.38
N LEU A 3 -49.71 8.55 -61.79
CA LEU A 3 -48.91 7.73 -60.94
C LEU A 3 -49.10 8.18 -59.50
N ILE A 4 -49.51 7.23 -58.72
CA ILE A 4 -49.80 7.27 -57.30
C ILE A 4 -48.47 7.10 -56.56
N PHE A 5 -48.15 8.02 -55.68
CA PHE A 5 -47.16 7.78 -54.62
C PHE A 5 -47.88 7.79 -53.30
N THR A 6 -48.09 6.63 -52.77
CA THR A 6 -48.56 6.41 -51.42
C THR A 6 -47.39 5.99 -50.53
N SER A 7 -47.24 6.69 -49.41
CA SER A 7 -46.94 6.16 -48.09
C SER A 7 -45.64 5.38 -47.88
N LEU A 8 -44.68 6.07 -47.27
CA LEU A 8 -43.77 5.38 -46.33
C LEU A 8 -43.35 6.39 -45.23
N SER A 9 -44.21 6.53 -44.26
CA SER A 9 -43.93 7.30 -43.03
C SER A 9 -44.49 6.58 -41.84
N ILE A 10 -43.89 5.49 -41.46
CA ILE A 10 -44.03 4.86 -40.11
C ILE A 10 -42.85 3.93 -40.00
N PHE A 11 -41.83 4.28 -39.28
CA PHE A 11 -40.82 3.43 -38.58
C PHE A 11 -39.59 4.26 -38.16
N PHE A 12 -39.84 5.25 -37.30
CA PHE A 12 -38.67 5.90 -36.66
C PHE A 12 -39.03 6.46 -35.28
N THR A 13 -39.64 5.64 -34.41
CA THR A 13 -39.92 6.07 -33.04
C THR A 13 -39.73 4.99 -31.97
N ILE A 14 -38.89 4.00 -32.20
CA ILE A 14 -38.60 3.01 -31.12
C ILE A 14 -37.08 2.68 -31.16
N THR A 15 -36.23 3.58 -30.77
CA THR A 15 -34.85 3.24 -30.41
C THR A 15 -34.14 4.29 -29.53
N PHE A 16 -34.88 5.04 -28.74
CA PHE A 16 -34.23 6.05 -27.88
C PHE A 16 -34.48 5.85 -26.38
N GLN A 17 -34.80 4.65 -25.94
CA GLN A 17 -35.15 4.43 -24.52
C GLN A 17 -34.40 3.32 -23.83
N THR A 18 -33.30 2.81 -24.39
CA THR A 18 -32.50 1.76 -23.71
C THR A 18 -31.04 2.17 -23.44
N LEU A 19 -30.72 3.48 -23.39
CA LEU A 19 -29.34 3.94 -23.16
C LEU A 19 -29.15 4.72 -21.85
N LEU A 20 -30.01 4.52 -20.85
CA LEU A 20 -29.89 5.22 -19.56
C LEU A 20 -29.79 4.29 -18.34
N ALA A 21 -29.49 3.00 -18.54
CA ALA A 21 -29.42 2.04 -17.44
C ALA A 21 -28.01 1.49 -17.17
N ASP A 22 -26.96 1.96 -17.87
CA ASP A 22 -25.63 1.31 -17.76
C ASP A 22 -24.47 2.21 -17.30
N THR A 23 -24.79 3.36 -16.69
CA THR A 23 -23.73 4.28 -16.21
C THR A 23 -23.46 4.22 -14.71
N LYS A 24 -24.05 3.27 -13.97
CA LYS A 24 -23.89 3.22 -12.51
C LYS A 24 -23.01 2.08 -11.97
N GLN A 25 -22.45 1.25 -12.84
CA GLN A 25 -21.59 0.13 -12.43
C GLN A 25 -20.10 0.28 -12.78
N ALA A 26 -19.72 1.34 -13.48
CA ALA A 26 -18.33 1.52 -13.91
C ALA A 26 -17.43 2.25 -12.88
N GLU A 27 -17.98 2.95 -11.89
CA GLU A 27 -17.16 3.76 -10.98
C GLU A 27 -16.56 2.98 -9.80
N THR A 28 -17.21 1.92 -9.33
CA THR A 28 -16.68 1.12 -8.20
C THR A 28 -15.49 0.26 -8.59
N GLY A 29 -15.40 -0.20 -9.82
CA GLY A 29 -14.28 -0.99 -10.32
C GLY A 29 -13.01 -0.16 -10.56
N SER A 30 -13.17 1.07 -11.01
CA SER A 30 -12.04 1.97 -11.32
C SER A 30 -11.30 2.45 -10.08
N VAL A 31 -12.00 2.80 -9.02
CA VAL A 31 -11.37 3.26 -7.76
C VAL A 31 -10.60 2.12 -7.09
N GLY A 32 -11.16 0.92 -7.02
CA GLY A 32 -10.49 -0.25 -6.44
C GLY A 32 -9.23 -0.65 -7.21
N ALA A 33 -9.27 -0.62 -8.53
CA ALA A 33 -8.11 -0.93 -9.38
C ALA A 33 -7.01 0.13 -9.26
N THR A 34 -7.35 1.40 -9.15
CA THR A 34 -6.39 2.50 -8.97
C THR A 34 -5.74 2.43 -7.58
N VAL A 35 -6.51 2.19 -6.52
CA VAL A 35 -5.99 2.03 -5.16
C VAL A 35 -5.05 0.82 -5.08
N SER A 36 -5.40 -0.32 -5.68
CA SER A 36 -4.54 -1.50 -5.70
C SER A 36 -3.24 -1.26 -6.47
N LYS A 37 -3.30 -0.56 -7.60
CA LYS A 37 -2.11 -0.22 -8.39
C LYS A 37 -1.18 0.74 -7.64
N ASN A 38 -1.73 1.75 -6.97
CA ASN A 38 -0.95 2.71 -6.18
C ASN A 38 -0.26 2.02 -4.99
N LEU A 39 -0.97 1.12 -4.29
CA LEU A 39 -0.38 0.34 -3.20
C LEU A 39 0.76 -0.57 -3.68
N THR A 40 0.61 -1.21 -4.84
CA THR A 40 1.66 -2.06 -5.42
C THR A 40 2.90 -1.24 -5.79
N GLU A 41 2.72 -0.04 -6.34
CA GLU A 41 3.82 0.86 -6.67
C GLU A 41 4.50 1.40 -5.39
N GLU A 42 3.75 1.80 -4.38
CA GLU A 42 4.30 2.21 -3.08
C GLU A 42 5.17 1.11 -2.46
N LEU A 43 4.69 -0.14 -2.47
CA LEU A 43 5.46 -1.28 -1.97
C LEU A 43 6.73 -1.54 -2.78
N ARG A 44 6.68 -1.37 -4.10
CA ARG A 44 7.86 -1.53 -4.98
C ARG A 44 8.92 -0.47 -4.68
N VAL A 45 8.51 0.77 -4.54
CA VAL A 45 9.40 1.89 -4.17
C VAL A 45 9.98 1.65 -2.77
N GLY A 46 9.11 1.32 -1.80
CA GLY A 46 9.53 1.03 -0.43
C GLY A 46 10.56 -0.09 -0.37
N LYS A 47 10.35 -1.19 -1.10
CA LYS A 47 11.29 -2.30 -1.18
C LYS A 47 12.66 -1.86 -1.68
N ALA A 48 12.71 -1.12 -2.78
CA ALA A 48 13.97 -0.67 -3.37
C ALA A 48 14.79 0.22 -2.42
N ILE A 49 14.12 1.11 -1.69
CA ILE A 49 14.77 1.97 -0.69
C ILE A 49 15.25 1.13 0.50
N VAL A 50 14.42 0.21 0.97
CA VAL A 50 14.79 -0.69 2.08
C VAL A 50 16.02 -1.52 1.72
N GLU A 51 16.09 -2.07 0.51
CA GLU A 51 17.24 -2.86 0.03
C GLU A 51 18.56 -2.05 0.02
N THR A 52 18.48 -0.77 -0.27
CA THR A 52 19.68 0.08 -0.44
C THR A 52 20.09 0.84 0.82
N LEU A 53 19.13 1.29 1.64
CA LEU A 53 19.43 2.19 2.77
C LEU A 53 19.17 1.56 4.15
N CYS A 54 18.22 0.64 4.28
CA CYS A 54 17.73 0.21 5.59
C CYS A 54 18.18 -1.19 5.98
N SER A 55 18.26 -2.09 4.99
CA SER A 55 18.42 -3.53 5.22
C SER A 55 19.76 -3.91 5.85
N ALA A 56 20.81 -3.13 5.65
CA ALA A 56 22.13 -3.39 6.24
C ALA A 56 22.08 -3.43 7.79
N CYS A 57 21.19 -2.66 8.39
CA CYS A 57 21.02 -2.59 9.84
C CYS A 57 19.73 -3.29 10.29
N HIS A 58 18.61 -3.01 9.63
CA HIS A 58 17.28 -3.46 10.07
C HIS A 58 16.80 -4.76 9.41
N GLY A 59 17.55 -5.30 8.43
CA GLY A 59 17.10 -6.43 7.61
C GLY A 59 16.04 -6.05 6.59
N LEU A 60 15.93 -6.82 5.51
CA LEU A 60 14.89 -6.66 4.51
C LEU A 60 13.51 -7.03 5.06
N ASP A 61 13.47 -7.97 5.97
CA ASP A 61 12.31 -8.44 6.71
C ASP A 61 12.04 -7.66 8.01
N GLY A 62 12.85 -6.64 8.28
CA GLY A 62 12.76 -5.83 9.49
C GLY A 62 13.34 -6.49 10.74
N VAL A 63 13.99 -7.65 10.60
CA VAL A 63 14.73 -8.28 11.71
C VAL A 63 16.15 -7.75 11.71
N ALA A 64 16.50 -7.02 12.76
CA ALA A 64 17.82 -6.41 12.87
C ALA A 64 18.95 -7.45 12.83
N ALA A 65 20.06 -7.10 12.18
CA ALA A 65 21.23 -7.97 12.06
C ALA A 65 21.79 -8.45 13.41
N SER A 66 21.51 -7.69 14.49
CA SER A 66 21.84 -8.06 15.88
C SER A 66 20.90 -9.12 16.50
N GLY A 67 20.01 -9.73 15.71
CA GLY A 67 19.01 -10.70 16.21
C GLY A 67 17.88 -10.07 17.03
N GLY A 68 17.65 -8.76 16.87
CA GLY A 68 16.57 -8.03 17.55
C GLY A 68 16.81 -7.76 19.04
N ASN A 69 17.92 -8.17 19.59
CA ASN A 69 18.30 -7.88 20.98
C ASN A 69 19.17 -6.61 21.05
N SER A 70 18.73 -5.55 20.38
CA SER A 70 19.55 -4.37 20.29
C SER A 70 18.82 -3.13 20.81
N VAL A 71 19.40 -2.54 21.84
CA VAL A 71 19.10 -1.17 22.25
C VAL A 71 19.46 -0.17 21.14
N ILE A 72 20.31 -0.59 20.19
CA ILE A 72 20.89 0.28 19.15
C ILE A 72 20.13 0.14 17.84
N ILE A 73 19.78 -1.07 17.40
CA ILE A 73 19.09 -1.34 16.13
C ILE A 73 17.80 -2.10 16.40
N PRO A 74 16.64 -1.44 16.39
CA PRO A 74 15.36 -2.09 16.67
C PRO A 74 14.88 -2.94 15.49
N ASN A 75 14.08 -3.96 15.79
CA ASN A 75 13.28 -4.66 14.78
C ASN A 75 12.18 -3.74 14.27
N LEU A 76 11.93 -3.78 12.97
CA LEU A 76 10.89 -3.03 12.28
C LEU A 76 9.77 -3.93 11.74
N THR A 77 9.93 -5.25 11.84
CA THR A 77 8.97 -6.24 11.34
C THR A 77 7.57 -6.00 11.89
N ALA A 78 6.60 -5.87 11.00
CA ALA A 78 5.18 -5.69 11.32
C ALA A 78 4.88 -4.49 12.23
N GLN A 79 5.75 -3.49 12.26
CA GLN A 79 5.49 -2.26 13.00
C GLN A 79 4.42 -1.44 12.28
N HIS A 80 3.60 -0.71 13.02
CA HIS A 80 2.54 0.11 12.45
C HIS A 80 3.10 1.19 11.51
N LYS A 81 2.50 1.32 10.30
CA LYS A 81 2.90 2.29 9.28
C LYS A 81 3.00 3.71 9.86
N ASP A 82 1.95 4.16 10.54
CA ASP A 82 1.88 5.53 11.06
C ASP A 82 2.93 5.80 12.13
N TYR A 83 3.28 4.80 12.94
CA TYR A 83 4.36 4.91 13.90
C TYR A 83 5.72 5.07 13.21
N LEU A 84 5.99 4.29 12.17
CA LEU A 84 7.22 4.39 11.40
C LEU A 84 7.34 5.75 10.71
N ILE A 85 6.25 6.25 10.10
CA ILE A 85 6.20 7.58 9.49
C ILE A 85 6.52 8.65 10.53
N ALA A 86 5.85 8.61 11.68
CA ALA A 86 6.08 9.60 12.73
C ALA A 86 7.54 9.59 13.21
N LYS A 87 8.13 8.42 13.43
CA LYS A 87 9.53 8.29 13.86
C LYS A 87 10.52 8.77 12.82
N LEU A 88 10.34 8.41 11.55
CA LEU A 88 11.20 8.90 10.47
C LEU A 88 11.11 10.41 10.30
N LYS A 89 9.92 11.02 10.43
CA LYS A 89 9.76 12.48 10.41
C LYS A 89 10.38 13.16 11.63
N ASP A 90 10.29 12.56 12.81
CA ASP A 90 10.94 13.05 14.01
C ASP A 90 12.47 13.07 13.86
N TYR A 91 13.07 12.04 13.26
CA TYR A 91 14.50 12.01 12.92
C TYR A 91 14.86 13.02 11.81
N LYS A 92 14.06 13.07 10.74
CA LYS A 92 14.28 13.99 9.61
C LYS A 92 14.31 15.45 10.04
N SER A 93 13.43 15.83 10.97
CA SER A 93 13.35 17.19 11.52
C SER A 93 14.31 17.47 12.68
N ASN A 94 15.15 16.51 13.07
CA ASN A 94 15.98 16.54 14.27
C ASN A 94 15.20 16.79 15.58
N LYS A 95 13.90 16.52 15.61
CA LYS A 95 13.12 16.50 16.86
C LYS A 95 13.59 15.38 17.79
N ILE A 96 14.04 14.27 17.20
CA ILE A 96 14.81 13.23 17.89
C ILE A 96 16.20 13.21 17.24
N ASP A 97 17.20 13.55 18.01
CA ASP A 97 18.60 13.47 17.56
C ASP A 97 19.07 12.02 17.66
N HIS A 98 19.53 11.46 16.53
CA HIS A 98 20.10 10.12 16.45
C HIS A 98 21.22 10.09 15.40
N PRO A 99 22.44 9.69 15.76
CA PRO A 99 23.63 9.83 14.89
C PRO A 99 23.46 9.24 13.49
N GLN A 100 22.80 8.08 13.36
CA GLN A 100 22.60 7.41 12.07
C GLN A 100 21.24 7.75 11.48
N MET A 101 20.14 7.62 12.29
CA MET A 101 18.79 7.72 11.74
C MET A 101 18.41 9.13 11.31
N SER A 102 18.95 10.18 11.97
CA SER A 102 18.73 11.55 11.50
C SER A 102 19.31 11.78 10.11
N ILE A 103 20.53 11.27 9.85
CA ILE A 103 21.17 11.37 8.53
C ILE A 103 20.35 10.61 7.46
N ILE A 104 20.01 9.36 7.74
CA ILE A 104 19.23 8.53 6.81
C ILE A 104 17.86 9.15 6.51
N ALA A 105 17.15 9.60 7.54
CA ALA A 105 15.83 10.17 7.38
C ALA A 105 15.81 11.49 6.60
N GLN A 106 16.86 12.31 6.72
CA GLN A 106 17.02 13.55 5.94
C GLN A 106 17.22 13.29 4.44
N MET A 107 17.71 12.13 4.05
CA MET A 107 17.88 11.74 2.65
C MET A 107 16.55 11.37 1.97
N LEU A 108 15.49 11.07 2.73
CA LEU A 108 14.21 10.59 2.22
C LEU A 108 13.22 11.74 2.00
N THR A 109 12.43 11.67 0.93
CA THR A 109 11.22 12.49 0.77
C THR A 109 10.11 11.98 1.69
N ASP A 110 9.00 12.73 1.80
CA ASP A 110 7.86 12.30 2.60
C ASP A 110 7.13 11.10 1.96
N GLU A 111 7.12 11.01 0.63
CA GLU A 111 6.60 9.89 -0.13
C GLU A 111 7.46 8.63 0.09
N GLU A 112 8.77 8.77 0.11
CA GLU A 112 9.69 7.67 0.38
C GLU A 112 9.58 7.18 1.83
N ILE A 113 9.39 8.08 2.78
CA ILE A 113 9.08 7.74 4.18
C ILE A 113 7.79 6.92 4.26
N SER A 114 6.73 7.31 3.51
CA SER A 114 5.50 6.52 3.44
C SER A 114 5.74 5.14 2.86
N ALA A 115 6.48 5.06 1.76
CA ALA A 115 6.76 3.81 1.04
C ALA A 115 7.57 2.81 1.87
N VAL A 116 8.62 3.27 2.55
CA VAL A 116 9.42 2.44 3.47
C VAL A 116 8.58 1.94 4.65
N SER A 117 7.74 2.83 5.20
CA SER A 117 6.86 2.49 6.31
C SER A 117 5.79 1.47 5.89
N GLU A 118 5.25 1.60 4.67
CA GLU A 118 4.33 0.61 4.09
C GLU A 118 5.00 -0.75 3.96
N TRP A 119 6.24 -0.81 3.44
CA TRP A 119 6.98 -2.06 3.29
C TRP A 119 7.09 -2.81 4.62
N TYR A 120 7.67 -2.21 5.65
CA TYR A 120 7.89 -2.88 6.92
C TYR A 120 6.59 -3.24 7.66
N SER A 121 5.55 -2.43 7.52
CA SER A 121 4.24 -2.70 8.14
C SER A 121 3.53 -3.91 7.53
N ARG A 122 3.85 -4.29 6.29
CA ARG A 122 3.24 -5.44 5.59
C ARG A 122 3.92 -6.77 5.87
N ILE A 123 5.08 -6.76 6.48
CA ILE A 123 5.80 -7.99 6.83
C ILE A 123 5.03 -8.71 7.93
N LYS A 124 4.74 -9.98 7.70
CA LYS A 124 3.95 -10.80 8.63
C LYS A 124 4.87 -11.58 9.56
N ILE A 125 4.59 -11.51 10.86
CA ILE A 125 5.21 -12.35 11.86
C ILE A 125 4.40 -13.65 11.98
N ARG A 126 5.09 -14.78 11.96
CA ARG A 126 4.49 -16.05 12.42
C ARG A 126 4.89 -16.25 13.87
N ILE A 127 3.90 -16.21 14.74
CA ILE A 127 4.10 -16.47 16.16
C ILE A 127 4.13 -17.99 16.34
N PHE A 128 5.22 -18.50 16.88
CA PHE A 128 5.32 -19.89 17.33
C PHE A 128 4.83 -19.94 18.77
N ASP A 129 3.68 -20.58 18.99
CA ASP A 129 3.19 -20.87 20.33
C ASP A 129 3.51 -22.34 20.68
N PRO A 130 4.49 -22.59 21.57
CA PRO A 130 4.86 -23.94 21.95
C PRO A 130 3.71 -24.68 22.65
N ASN A 131 2.73 -23.97 23.24
CA ASN A 131 1.61 -24.60 23.92
C ASN A 131 0.62 -25.23 22.94
N LEU A 132 0.46 -24.65 21.72
CA LEU A 132 -0.35 -25.24 20.66
C LEU A 132 0.16 -26.62 20.22
N ILE A 133 1.49 -26.81 20.19
CA ILE A 133 2.10 -28.09 19.81
C ILE A 133 1.94 -29.13 20.93
N LEU A 134 1.94 -28.71 22.18
CA LEU A 134 1.78 -29.57 23.32
C LEU A 134 0.32 -29.87 23.68
N GLY A 135 -0.64 -29.39 22.86
CA GLY A 135 -2.07 -29.60 23.09
C GLY A 135 -2.63 -28.87 24.31
N LYS A 136 -1.93 -27.86 24.79
CA LYS A 136 -2.44 -27.00 25.87
C LYS A 136 -3.23 -25.87 25.29
N PRO A 137 -4.49 -25.60 25.74
CA PRO A 137 -5.26 -24.44 25.26
C PRO A 137 -4.53 -23.15 25.65
N SER A 138 -4.51 -22.20 24.70
CA SER A 138 -4.07 -20.82 24.96
C SER A 138 -4.98 -20.19 26.02
N GLN A 139 -4.40 -19.68 27.09
CA GLN A 139 -5.09 -18.93 28.12
C GLN A 139 -5.44 -17.52 27.62
#